data_a1bc7ad2387ec88437bd5f4c0deaca93
#
_entry.id   a1bc7ad2387ec88437bd5f4c0deaca93
#
_cell.length_a   1.000
_cell.length_b   1.000
_cell.length_c   1.000
_cell.angle_alpha   90.00
_cell.angle_beta   90.00
_cell.angle_gamma   90.00
#
_symmetry.space_group_name_H-M   'P 1'
#
loop_
_entity.id
_entity.type
_entity.pdbx_description
1 polymer ?
#
loop_
_entity_poly.entity_id
_entity_poly.type
_entity_poly.pdbx_seq_one_letter_code
_entity_poly.pdbx_strand_id
1 'polypeptide(L)'
;MDDAAGECAAFAETVVFLEHFRDLRDPRQPGKVTYPLDEVLLLCLLGVLAGAECFTEIALFGTKKLALLRRFRPFRDGTPAHDHLGDILAALDADQFQRCFVAWVATVAGVPAGVIALDGKTVRRSGHKPGGKAAIHMVSAFAVRQRLVLGQVKVAEKSNEILAVPKLLDMLAVEGAIITIDAMGCQREIAQKVIDKKADCVLALKGNQGSLRQDSELLATEQKARGFADARISQNRTVEGDHGRIETRTTTVIHDVTWLQERHGWPGLKAGVVVESRREISGKVEQETRYCITSLAMPAARLGPIVRSHWAIENSLHRVMDMVFRDDECRVRTQHAPANFT
;
A
#
# COMPACT_ATOMS: atom_id res chain seq x y z
N MET A 1 -6.83 37.32 9.77
CA MET A 1 -5.91 36.78 10.80
C MET A 1 -5.67 35.28 10.67
N ASP A 2 -6.47 34.55 9.91
CA ASP A 2 -6.32 33.08 9.71
C ASP A 2 -5.19 32.71 8.73
N ASP A 3 -4.80 33.60 7.81
CA ASP A 3 -3.76 33.31 6.80
C ASP A 3 -2.35 33.12 7.40
N ALA A 4 -2.00 33.86 8.43
CA ALA A 4 -0.67 33.78 9.06
C ALA A 4 -0.46 32.48 9.88
N ALA A 5 -1.53 31.94 10.47
CA ALA A 5 -1.48 30.68 11.20
C ALA A 5 -1.36 29.48 10.25
N GLY A 6 -2.06 29.51 9.12
CA GLY A 6 -1.96 28.50 8.06
C GLY A 6 -0.57 28.50 7.36
N GLU A 7 0.00 29.67 7.12
CA GLU A 7 1.36 29.79 6.59
C GLU A 7 2.43 29.23 7.55
N CYS A 8 2.26 29.40 8.85
CA CYS A 8 3.20 28.88 9.85
C CYS A 8 3.15 27.33 9.91
N ALA A 9 1.96 26.72 9.81
CA ALA A 9 1.81 25.27 9.82
C ALA A 9 2.41 24.62 8.56
N ALA A 10 2.08 25.11 7.37
CA ALA A 10 2.62 24.59 6.11
C ALA A 10 4.15 24.75 6.02
N PHE A 11 4.68 25.84 6.58
CA PHE A 11 6.13 26.02 6.67
C PHE A 11 6.77 25.00 7.60
N ALA A 12 6.18 24.76 8.77
CA ALA A 12 6.68 23.78 9.72
C ALA A 12 6.65 22.35 9.14
N GLU A 13 5.58 21.95 8.45
CA GLU A 13 5.47 20.64 7.78
C GLU A 13 6.52 20.44 6.68
N THR A 14 6.80 21.49 5.90
CA THR A 14 7.85 21.45 4.87
C THR A 14 9.24 21.31 5.48
N VAL A 15 9.52 21.95 6.62
CA VAL A 15 10.77 21.80 7.34
C VAL A 15 10.91 20.37 7.86
N VAL A 16 9.86 19.79 8.42
CA VAL A 16 9.85 18.40 8.91
C VAL A 16 10.15 17.40 7.78
N PHE A 17 9.58 17.59 6.57
CA PHE A 17 9.92 16.78 5.40
C PHE A 17 11.42 16.79 5.14
N LEU A 18 12.03 17.97 5.00
CA LEU A 18 13.44 18.10 4.69
C LEU A 18 14.36 17.55 5.79
N GLU A 19 13.93 17.59 7.06
CA GLU A 19 14.68 16.99 8.17
C GLU A 19 14.77 15.47 8.03
N HIS A 20 13.70 14.80 7.65
CA HIS A 20 13.70 13.35 7.43
C HIS A 20 14.57 12.91 6.24
N PHE A 21 14.78 13.80 5.27
CA PHE A 21 15.63 13.54 4.10
C PHE A 21 17.06 14.07 4.25
N ARG A 22 17.43 14.65 5.39
CA ARG A 22 18.76 15.23 5.63
C ARG A 22 19.90 14.21 5.44
N ASP A 23 19.68 12.99 5.88
CA ASP A 23 20.67 11.91 5.83
C ASP A 23 20.64 11.11 4.50
N LEU A 24 19.76 11.48 3.57
CA LEU A 24 19.74 10.89 2.23
C LEU A 24 21.02 11.28 1.49
N ARG A 25 21.84 10.27 1.18
CA ARG A 25 23.12 10.50 0.52
C ARG A 25 22.92 11.02 -0.90
N ASP A 26 23.50 12.18 -1.19
CA ASP A 26 23.62 12.67 -2.56
C ASP A 26 24.85 12.01 -3.23
N PRO A 27 24.64 11.18 -4.27
CA PRO A 27 25.73 10.50 -4.95
C PRO A 27 26.53 11.40 -5.90
N ARG A 28 26.06 12.61 -6.17
CA ARG A 28 26.70 13.56 -7.07
C ARG A 28 28.01 14.12 -6.48
N GLN A 29 28.95 14.47 -7.34
CA GLN A 29 30.23 15.07 -6.91
C GLN A 29 29.99 16.46 -6.31
N PRO A 30 30.38 16.73 -5.05
CA PRO A 30 30.07 17.99 -4.37
C PRO A 30 30.42 19.26 -5.16
N GLY A 31 31.59 19.28 -5.85
CA GLY A 31 32.02 20.41 -6.66
C GLY A 31 31.28 20.63 -8.00
N LYS A 32 30.34 19.71 -8.34
CA LYS A 32 29.55 19.80 -9.58
C LYS A 32 28.03 19.88 -9.33
N VAL A 33 27.64 20.07 -8.08
CA VAL A 33 26.23 20.19 -7.70
C VAL A 33 25.80 21.65 -7.88
N THR A 34 25.02 21.92 -8.90
CA THR A 34 24.39 23.23 -9.14
C THR A 34 23.13 23.39 -8.29
N TYR A 35 22.32 22.34 -8.20
CA TYR A 35 21.05 22.35 -7.46
C TYR A 35 21.18 21.47 -6.21
N PRO A 36 21.15 22.03 -4.99
CA PRO A 36 21.20 21.28 -3.73
C PRO A 36 20.07 20.24 -3.67
N LEU A 37 20.35 19.07 -3.06
CA LEU A 37 19.38 17.97 -3.01
C LEU A 37 18.10 18.34 -2.26
N ASP A 38 18.21 19.03 -1.16
CA ASP A 38 17.07 19.51 -0.37
C ASP A 38 16.17 20.47 -1.16
N GLU A 39 16.74 21.33 -2.02
CA GLU A 39 15.96 22.18 -2.95
C GLU A 39 15.25 21.37 -4.01
N VAL A 40 15.90 20.33 -4.56
CA VAL A 40 15.31 19.43 -5.55
C VAL A 40 14.16 18.63 -4.95
N LEU A 41 14.34 18.05 -3.76
CA LEU A 41 13.30 17.29 -3.07
C LEU A 41 12.10 18.18 -2.72
N LEU A 42 12.35 19.40 -2.24
CA LEU A 42 11.30 20.39 -1.98
C LEU A 42 10.51 20.73 -3.24
N LEU A 43 11.22 20.97 -4.36
CA LEU A 43 10.59 21.25 -5.64
C LEU A 43 9.69 20.09 -6.08
N CYS A 44 10.17 18.84 -5.97
CA CYS A 44 9.38 17.66 -6.33
C CYS A 44 8.14 17.54 -5.45
N LEU A 45 8.28 17.65 -4.12
CA LEU A 45 7.16 17.58 -3.19
C LEU A 45 6.09 18.63 -3.51
N LEU A 46 6.47 19.90 -3.60
CA LEU A 46 5.51 20.98 -3.84
C LEU A 46 4.92 20.92 -5.26
N GLY A 47 5.69 20.47 -6.25
CA GLY A 47 5.21 20.25 -7.61
C GLY A 47 4.12 19.19 -7.66
N VAL A 48 4.35 18.02 -7.03
CA VAL A 48 3.37 16.93 -6.96
C VAL A 48 2.13 17.34 -6.17
N LEU A 49 2.28 18.01 -5.03
CA LEU A 49 1.15 18.53 -4.25
C LEU A 49 0.34 19.57 -5.05
N ALA A 50 0.97 20.29 -5.99
CA ALA A 50 0.29 21.21 -6.91
C ALA A 50 -0.31 20.52 -8.14
N GLY A 51 -0.24 19.19 -8.24
CA GLY A 51 -0.83 18.39 -9.31
C GLY A 51 0.10 18.05 -10.48
N ALA A 52 1.43 18.22 -10.33
CA ALA A 52 2.37 17.80 -11.37
C ALA A 52 2.46 16.26 -11.43
N GLU A 53 2.33 15.69 -12.64
CA GLU A 53 2.30 14.26 -12.92
C GLU A 53 3.60 13.75 -13.57
N CYS A 54 4.51 14.65 -13.95
CA CYS A 54 5.77 14.28 -14.60
C CYS A 54 6.88 15.32 -14.34
N PHE A 55 8.13 14.94 -14.62
CA PHE A 55 9.28 15.86 -14.44
C PHE A 55 9.17 17.14 -15.23
N THR A 56 8.53 17.13 -16.42
CA THR A 56 8.31 18.33 -17.21
C THR A 56 7.41 19.33 -16.48
N GLU A 57 6.35 18.85 -15.84
CA GLU A 57 5.43 19.67 -15.08
C GLU A 57 6.03 20.16 -13.77
N ILE A 58 6.83 19.31 -13.09
CA ILE A 58 7.60 19.72 -11.90
C ILE A 58 8.58 20.85 -12.27
N ALA A 59 9.32 20.74 -13.38
CA ALA A 59 10.23 21.78 -13.84
C ALA A 59 9.48 23.07 -14.20
N LEU A 60 8.32 22.96 -14.86
CA LEU A 60 7.46 24.09 -15.17
C LEU A 60 6.93 24.78 -13.91
N PHE A 61 6.49 24.00 -12.92
CA PHE A 61 6.10 24.50 -11.59
C PHE A 61 7.26 25.27 -10.96
N GLY A 62 8.47 24.70 -10.96
CA GLY A 62 9.68 25.33 -10.44
C GLY A 62 9.94 26.70 -11.07
N THR A 63 9.90 26.77 -12.39
CA THR A 63 10.09 28.02 -13.14
C THR A 63 9.03 29.06 -12.79
N LYS A 64 7.74 28.66 -12.76
CA LYS A 64 6.62 29.57 -12.50
C LYS A 64 6.48 29.98 -11.04
N LYS A 65 6.90 29.15 -10.11
CA LYS A 65 6.72 29.33 -8.65
C LYS A 65 8.03 29.55 -7.90
N LEU A 66 9.09 29.97 -8.59
CA LEU A 66 10.41 30.18 -8.01
C LEU A 66 10.37 31.15 -6.80
N ALA A 67 9.56 32.20 -6.86
CA ALA A 67 9.39 33.13 -5.75
C ALA A 67 8.77 32.47 -4.51
N LEU A 68 7.84 31.52 -4.69
CA LEU A 68 7.27 30.71 -3.61
C LEU A 68 8.34 29.78 -3.02
N LEU A 69 9.06 29.06 -3.87
CA LEU A 69 10.12 28.13 -3.45
C LEU A 69 11.21 28.83 -2.63
N ARG A 70 11.55 30.05 -3.03
CA ARG A 70 12.54 30.89 -2.29
C ARG A 70 12.10 31.31 -0.90
N ARG A 71 10.87 31.15 -0.52
CA ARG A 71 10.41 31.33 0.86
C ARG A 71 10.89 30.22 1.80
N PHE A 72 11.21 29.04 1.24
CA PHE A 72 11.61 27.86 2.02
C PHE A 72 13.10 27.57 1.92
N ARG A 73 13.71 27.73 0.74
CA ARG A 73 15.14 27.49 0.46
C ARG A 73 15.66 28.52 -0.54
N PRO A 74 16.98 28.75 -0.58
CA PRO A 74 17.56 29.83 -1.38
C PRO A 74 17.31 29.76 -2.88
N PHE A 75 17.34 28.57 -3.50
CA PHE A 75 17.23 28.39 -4.94
C PHE A 75 18.07 29.40 -5.74
N ARG A 76 19.38 29.50 -5.40
CA ARG A 76 20.30 30.53 -5.93
C ARG A 76 20.42 30.44 -7.44
N ASP A 77 20.55 29.19 -7.94
CA ASP A 77 20.71 28.89 -9.38
C ASP A 77 19.36 28.61 -10.06
N GLY A 78 18.23 28.92 -9.41
CA GLY A 78 16.89 28.58 -9.90
C GLY A 78 16.52 27.12 -9.71
N THR A 79 15.79 26.55 -10.65
CA THR A 79 15.32 25.16 -10.58
C THR A 79 15.84 24.33 -11.76
N PRO A 80 16.10 23.02 -11.56
CA PRO A 80 16.61 22.17 -12.63
C PRO A 80 15.58 21.94 -13.74
N ALA A 81 16.07 21.71 -14.95
CA ALA A 81 15.26 21.24 -16.08
C ALA A 81 14.78 19.80 -15.85
N HIS A 82 13.75 19.38 -16.58
CA HIS A 82 13.11 18.07 -16.41
C HIS A 82 14.07 16.88 -16.58
N ASP A 83 14.98 16.93 -17.55
CA ASP A 83 15.97 15.86 -17.74
C ASP A 83 16.90 15.75 -16.53
N HIS A 84 17.37 16.89 -16.01
CA HIS A 84 18.23 16.94 -14.85
C HIS A 84 17.51 16.45 -13.58
N LEU A 85 16.21 16.76 -13.41
CA LEU A 85 15.38 16.18 -12.33
C LEU A 85 15.36 14.64 -12.42
N GLY A 86 15.13 14.12 -13.62
CA GLY A 86 15.14 12.68 -13.89
C GLY A 86 16.48 12.04 -13.53
N ASP A 87 17.60 12.66 -13.91
CA ASP A 87 18.95 12.17 -13.62
C ASP A 87 19.27 12.19 -12.12
N ILE A 88 18.86 13.26 -11.40
CA ILE A 88 19.06 13.36 -9.97
C ILE A 88 18.29 12.24 -9.25
N LEU A 89 16.99 12.09 -9.53
CA LEU A 89 16.18 11.05 -8.89
C LEU A 89 16.62 9.63 -9.29
N ALA A 90 17.16 9.45 -10.50
CA ALA A 90 17.73 8.17 -10.93
C ALA A 90 18.98 7.77 -10.13
N ALA A 91 19.77 8.75 -9.70
CA ALA A 91 21.00 8.52 -8.97
C ALA A 91 20.78 8.21 -7.48
N LEU A 92 19.65 8.62 -6.88
CA LEU A 92 19.35 8.40 -5.46
C LEU A 92 19.08 6.92 -5.16
N ASP A 93 19.65 6.42 -4.07
CA ASP A 93 19.37 5.07 -3.58
C ASP A 93 17.89 4.93 -3.16
N ALA A 94 17.17 4.00 -3.83
CA ALA A 94 15.74 3.84 -3.64
C ALA A 94 15.37 3.33 -2.24
N ASP A 95 16.17 2.44 -1.65
CA ASP A 95 15.91 1.90 -0.33
C ASP A 95 16.13 2.98 0.75
N GLN A 96 17.14 3.83 0.58
CA GLN A 96 17.40 4.95 1.49
C GLN A 96 16.29 6.01 1.35
N PHE A 97 15.89 6.34 0.12
CA PHE A 97 14.78 7.25 -0.15
C PHE A 97 13.49 6.78 0.53
N GLN A 98 13.14 5.50 0.37
CA GLN A 98 11.95 4.92 1.00
C GLN A 98 12.01 4.95 2.53
N ARG A 99 13.16 4.71 3.14
CA ARG A 99 13.28 4.84 4.61
C ARG A 99 13.01 6.27 5.08
N CYS A 100 13.54 7.28 4.39
CA CYS A 100 13.27 8.69 4.70
C CYS A 100 11.78 9.01 4.54
N PHE A 101 11.16 8.54 3.45
CA PHE A 101 9.73 8.73 3.18
C PHE A 101 8.86 8.10 4.28
N VAL A 102 9.11 6.84 4.64
CA VAL A 102 8.37 6.14 5.71
C VAL A 102 8.49 6.86 7.04
N ALA A 103 9.70 7.33 7.41
CA ALA A 103 9.92 8.08 8.64
C ALA A 103 9.16 9.41 8.65
N TRP A 104 9.15 10.12 7.53
CA TRP A 104 8.36 11.34 7.37
C TRP A 104 6.86 11.08 7.50
N VAL A 105 6.32 10.10 6.75
CA VAL A 105 4.90 9.74 6.81
C VAL A 105 4.49 9.32 8.22
N ALA A 106 5.33 8.56 8.93
CA ALA A 106 5.06 8.16 10.32
C ALA A 106 4.94 9.38 11.26
N THR A 107 5.71 10.42 11.02
CA THR A 107 5.63 11.67 11.81
C THR A 107 4.32 12.42 11.52
N VAL A 108 3.90 12.49 10.26
CA VAL A 108 2.67 13.19 9.85
C VAL A 108 1.41 12.41 10.20
N ALA A 109 1.42 11.10 9.99
CA ALA A 109 0.24 10.23 10.16
C ALA A 109 0.07 9.70 11.59
N GLY A 110 1.12 9.71 12.40
CA GLY A 110 1.18 8.98 13.66
C GLY A 110 1.14 7.45 13.45
N VAL A 111 0.88 6.70 14.53
CA VAL A 111 0.69 5.25 14.43
C VAL A 111 -0.67 4.97 13.77
N PRO A 112 -0.72 4.33 12.59
CA PRO A 112 -1.98 4.11 11.91
C PRO A 112 -2.82 3.08 12.67
N ALA A 113 -3.91 3.56 13.29
CA ALA A 113 -4.91 2.68 13.89
C ALA A 113 -5.88 2.19 12.80
N GLY A 114 -6.13 0.88 12.77
CA GLY A 114 -7.11 0.26 11.87
C GLY A 114 -6.48 -0.66 10.83
N VAL A 115 -7.08 -0.70 9.63
CA VAL A 115 -6.66 -1.63 8.58
C VAL A 115 -5.57 -1.03 7.71
N ILE A 116 -4.50 -1.78 7.53
CA ILE A 116 -3.43 -1.52 6.56
C ILE A 116 -3.50 -2.63 5.50
N ALA A 117 -3.81 -2.27 4.27
CA ALA A 117 -3.81 -3.19 3.15
C ALA A 117 -2.42 -3.25 2.49
N LEU A 118 -1.90 -4.46 2.28
CA LEU A 118 -0.66 -4.69 1.54
C LEU A 118 -1.00 -5.33 0.20
N ASP A 119 -0.54 -4.74 -0.89
CA ASP A 119 -0.73 -5.26 -2.24
C ASP A 119 0.35 -4.76 -3.19
N GLY A 120 0.55 -5.48 -4.28
CA GLY A 120 1.54 -5.19 -5.29
C GLY A 120 0.95 -4.65 -6.59
N LYS A 121 1.61 -3.64 -7.18
CA LYS A 121 1.26 -3.06 -8.48
C LYS A 121 2.46 -3.05 -9.42
N THR A 122 2.25 -3.49 -10.66
CA THR A 122 3.26 -3.39 -11.72
C THR A 122 3.14 -2.05 -12.44
N VAL A 123 4.21 -1.25 -12.44
CA VAL A 123 4.32 -0.01 -13.21
C VAL A 123 4.68 -0.36 -14.66
N ARG A 124 3.67 -0.54 -15.52
CA ARG A 124 3.78 -1.26 -16.81
C ARG A 124 4.83 -0.69 -17.76
N ARG A 125 4.95 0.64 -17.87
CA ARG A 125 5.88 1.29 -18.83
C ARG A 125 7.25 1.63 -18.25
N SER A 126 7.52 1.30 -16.99
CA SER A 126 8.87 1.40 -16.39
C SER A 126 9.86 0.41 -17.00
N GLY A 127 9.36 -0.62 -17.68
CA GLY A 127 10.15 -1.59 -18.42
C GLY A 127 10.45 -1.17 -19.85
N HIS A 128 11.41 -1.88 -20.50
CA HIS A 128 11.77 -1.69 -21.89
C HIS A 128 12.08 -3.06 -22.52
N LYS A 129 11.07 -3.66 -23.19
CA LYS A 129 11.20 -5.01 -23.78
C LYS A 129 12.38 -5.16 -24.76
N PRO A 130 12.62 -4.22 -25.71
CA PRO A 130 13.76 -4.33 -26.62
C PRO A 130 15.13 -4.29 -25.91
N GLY A 131 15.21 -3.65 -24.74
CA GLY A 131 16.43 -3.59 -23.91
C GLY A 131 16.49 -4.63 -22.80
N GLY A 132 15.58 -5.61 -22.76
CA GLY A 132 15.57 -6.68 -21.75
C GLY A 132 15.23 -6.22 -20.34
N LYS A 133 14.77 -4.96 -20.14
CA LYS A 133 14.42 -4.43 -18.82
C LYS A 133 12.95 -4.74 -18.49
N ALA A 134 12.73 -5.55 -17.47
CA ALA A 134 11.38 -5.80 -16.92
C ALA A 134 10.79 -4.54 -16.29
N ALA A 135 9.46 -4.44 -16.31
CA ALA A 135 8.75 -3.41 -15.55
C ALA A 135 8.95 -3.64 -14.05
N ILE A 136 9.09 -2.55 -13.29
CA ILE A 136 9.19 -2.67 -11.84
C ILE A 136 7.83 -3.06 -11.25
N HIS A 137 7.89 -3.76 -10.14
CA HIS A 137 6.75 -4.09 -9.33
C HIS A 137 6.91 -3.46 -7.95
N MET A 138 5.90 -2.72 -7.50
CA MET A 138 5.91 -2.02 -6.22
C MET A 138 4.94 -2.69 -5.27
N VAL A 139 5.39 -3.04 -4.06
CA VAL A 139 4.53 -3.50 -2.98
C VAL A 139 4.29 -2.33 -2.03
N SER A 140 3.04 -1.98 -1.83
CA SER A 140 2.63 -0.81 -1.05
C SER A 140 1.90 -1.22 0.23
N ALA A 141 2.04 -0.42 1.27
CA ALA A 141 1.24 -0.46 2.50
C ALA A 141 0.31 0.76 2.52
N PHE A 142 -0.98 0.51 2.52
CA PHE A 142 -2.01 1.54 2.43
C PHE A 142 -2.88 1.56 3.69
N ALA A 143 -2.81 2.65 4.45
CA ALA A 143 -3.68 2.90 5.59
C ALA A 143 -5.09 3.26 5.11
N VAL A 144 -6.01 2.31 5.20
CA VAL A 144 -7.33 2.39 4.56
C VAL A 144 -8.15 3.58 5.06
N ARG A 145 -8.15 3.81 6.37
CA ARG A 145 -8.92 4.90 7.00
C ARG A 145 -8.37 6.27 6.65
N GLN A 146 -7.06 6.43 6.71
CA GLN A 146 -6.35 7.68 6.43
C GLN A 146 -6.22 7.94 4.93
N ARG A 147 -6.42 6.93 4.09
CA ARG A 147 -6.16 6.95 2.64
C ARG A 147 -4.73 7.37 2.30
N LEU A 148 -3.78 6.83 3.03
CA LEU A 148 -2.38 7.22 2.99
C LEU A 148 -1.48 6.03 2.70
N VAL A 149 -0.52 6.20 1.81
CA VAL A 149 0.58 5.25 1.61
C VAL A 149 1.58 5.41 2.74
N LEU A 150 1.80 4.35 3.50
CA LEU A 150 2.73 4.34 4.64
C LEU A 150 4.16 4.05 4.20
N GLY A 151 4.32 3.37 3.09
CA GLY A 151 5.60 3.00 2.51
C GLY A 151 5.44 2.03 1.35
N GLN A 152 6.50 1.88 0.58
CA GLN A 152 6.55 1.01 -0.58
C GLN A 152 7.90 0.30 -0.67
N VAL A 153 7.93 -0.87 -1.31
CA VAL A 153 9.16 -1.60 -1.64
C VAL A 153 9.11 -2.03 -3.08
N LYS A 154 10.16 -1.66 -3.82
CA LYS A 154 10.36 -2.13 -5.19
C LYS A 154 10.84 -3.58 -5.20
N VAL A 155 10.26 -4.39 -6.09
CA VAL A 155 10.74 -5.73 -6.42
C VAL A 155 11.00 -5.87 -7.92
N ALA A 156 11.94 -6.74 -8.28
CA ALA A 156 12.32 -6.93 -9.67
C ALA A 156 11.20 -7.61 -10.47
N GLU A 157 10.46 -8.52 -9.84
CA GLU A 157 9.39 -9.30 -10.45
C GLU A 157 8.25 -9.51 -9.45
N LYS A 158 7.04 -9.72 -9.97
CA LYS A 158 5.84 -9.98 -9.17
C LYS A 158 6.00 -11.19 -8.22
N SER A 159 6.72 -12.23 -8.64
CA SER A 159 7.01 -13.41 -7.81
C SER A 159 7.78 -13.09 -6.52
N ASN A 160 8.41 -11.93 -6.44
CA ASN A 160 9.20 -11.49 -5.28
C ASN A 160 8.40 -10.69 -4.26
N GLU A 161 7.07 -10.54 -4.40
CA GLU A 161 6.21 -9.86 -3.41
C GLU A 161 6.35 -10.50 -2.02
N ILE A 162 6.44 -11.83 -1.95
CA ILE A 162 6.62 -12.59 -0.71
C ILE A 162 7.86 -12.12 0.06
N LEU A 163 8.94 -11.74 -0.64
CA LEU A 163 10.16 -11.23 -0.03
C LEU A 163 10.10 -9.75 0.31
N ALA A 164 9.25 -8.99 -0.38
CA ALA A 164 9.09 -7.55 -0.17
C ALA A 164 8.22 -7.23 1.05
N VAL A 165 7.17 -8.02 1.29
CA VAL A 165 6.25 -7.79 2.42
C VAL A 165 6.96 -7.78 3.77
N PRO A 166 7.87 -8.73 4.12
CA PRO A 166 8.63 -8.65 5.37
C PRO A 166 9.51 -7.40 5.48
N LYS A 167 10.17 -6.99 4.38
CA LYS A 167 10.98 -5.75 4.36
C LYS A 167 10.12 -4.52 4.60
N LEU A 168 8.95 -4.46 3.96
CA LEU A 168 8.01 -3.36 4.13
C LEU A 168 7.51 -3.29 5.58
N LEU A 169 7.12 -4.44 6.14
CA LEU A 169 6.70 -4.53 7.54
C LEU A 169 7.80 -4.08 8.52
N ASP A 170 9.09 -4.35 8.22
CA ASP A 170 10.20 -3.93 9.08
C ASP A 170 10.30 -2.41 9.20
N MET A 171 10.01 -1.69 8.13
CA MET A 171 10.06 -0.23 8.10
C MET A 171 8.87 0.45 8.80
N LEU A 172 7.75 -0.27 8.97
CA LEU A 172 6.49 0.31 9.43
C LEU A 172 6.26 0.12 10.93
N ALA A 173 5.68 1.13 11.57
CA ALA A 173 5.09 1.01 12.91
C ALA A 173 3.64 0.51 12.76
N VAL A 174 3.43 -0.80 12.99
CA VAL A 174 2.13 -1.46 12.76
C VAL A 174 1.50 -2.03 14.04
N GLU A 175 2.06 -1.77 15.21
CA GLU A 175 1.53 -2.27 16.48
C GLU A 175 0.06 -1.87 16.66
N GLY A 176 -0.80 -2.86 16.94
CA GLY A 176 -2.24 -2.66 17.10
C GLY A 176 -3.03 -2.48 15.80
N ALA A 177 -2.37 -2.47 14.62
CA ALA A 177 -3.05 -2.44 13.33
C ALA A 177 -3.52 -3.83 12.89
N ILE A 178 -4.39 -3.88 11.88
CA ILE A 178 -4.86 -5.09 11.22
C ILE A 178 -4.30 -5.10 9.80
N ILE A 179 -3.40 -6.02 9.52
CA ILE A 179 -2.78 -6.18 8.20
C ILE A 179 -3.65 -7.08 7.34
N THR A 180 -4.06 -6.60 6.17
CA THR A 180 -4.78 -7.41 5.20
C THR A 180 -3.88 -7.66 3.98
N ILE A 181 -3.79 -8.91 3.55
CA ILE A 181 -2.94 -9.32 2.43
C ILE A 181 -3.73 -10.28 1.54
N ASP A 182 -3.50 -10.19 0.22
CA ASP A 182 -4.06 -11.11 -0.75
C ASP A 182 -3.46 -12.53 -0.57
N ALA A 183 -3.94 -13.46 -1.38
CA ALA A 183 -3.53 -14.85 -1.25
C ALA A 183 -2.05 -15.09 -1.58
N MET A 184 -1.39 -14.25 -2.38
CA MET A 184 0.03 -14.43 -2.69
C MET A 184 0.89 -14.19 -1.45
N GLY A 185 0.55 -13.17 -0.67
CA GLY A 185 1.22 -12.87 0.60
C GLY A 185 0.72 -13.70 1.80
N CYS A 186 -0.18 -14.66 1.60
CA CYS A 186 -0.60 -15.61 2.64
C CYS A 186 0.52 -16.64 2.86
N GLN A 187 1.53 -16.28 3.65
CA GLN A 187 2.71 -17.10 3.98
C GLN A 187 2.91 -17.12 5.50
N ARG A 188 3.43 -18.25 6.02
CA ARG A 188 3.64 -18.42 7.47
C ARG A 188 4.61 -17.40 8.04
N GLU A 189 5.71 -17.15 7.33
CA GLU A 189 6.74 -16.21 7.74
C GLU A 189 6.19 -14.78 7.81
N ILE A 190 5.29 -14.43 6.88
CA ILE A 190 4.61 -13.13 6.88
C ILE A 190 3.62 -13.04 8.05
N ALA A 191 2.81 -14.09 8.28
CA ALA A 191 1.91 -14.14 9.41
C ALA A 191 2.67 -14.02 10.74
N GLN A 192 3.77 -14.76 10.91
CA GLN A 192 4.62 -14.68 12.10
C GLN A 192 5.17 -13.26 12.28
N LYS A 193 5.69 -12.66 11.20
CA LYS A 193 6.21 -11.29 11.23
C LYS A 193 5.18 -10.26 11.69
N VAL A 194 3.93 -10.39 11.23
CA VAL A 194 2.83 -9.52 11.67
C VAL A 194 2.58 -9.68 13.17
N ILE A 195 2.51 -10.93 13.66
CA ILE A 195 2.30 -11.22 15.07
C ILE A 195 3.47 -10.71 15.92
N ASP A 196 4.72 -10.92 15.50
CA ASP A 196 5.91 -10.44 16.21
C ASP A 196 5.93 -8.91 16.36
N LYS A 197 5.34 -8.20 15.38
CA LYS A 197 5.15 -6.74 15.42
C LYS A 197 3.90 -6.31 16.22
N LYS A 198 3.26 -7.23 16.94
CA LYS A 198 2.04 -7.00 17.75
C LYS A 198 0.88 -6.43 16.93
N ALA A 199 0.79 -6.80 15.67
CA ALA A 199 -0.34 -6.53 14.79
C ALA A 199 -1.16 -7.80 14.58
N ASP A 200 -2.38 -7.64 14.08
CA ASP A 200 -3.24 -8.73 13.66
C ASP A 200 -3.26 -8.87 12.13
N CYS A 201 -3.68 -10.03 11.63
CA CYS A 201 -3.76 -10.25 10.20
C CYS A 201 -5.10 -10.86 9.75
N VAL A 202 -5.48 -10.53 8.51
CA VAL A 202 -6.50 -11.20 7.72
C VAL A 202 -5.89 -11.56 6.38
N LEU A 203 -5.73 -12.85 6.12
CA LEU A 203 -5.03 -13.39 4.95
C LEU A 203 -5.99 -14.18 4.08
N ALA A 204 -6.05 -13.84 2.78
CA ALA A 204 -6.89 -14.55 1.84
C ALA A 204 -6.28 -15.90 1.47
N LEU A 205 -7.12 -16.93 1.31
CA LEU A 205 -6.70 -18.27 0.90
C LEU A 205 -7.08 -18.52 -0.57
N LYS A 206 -6.10 -18.92 -1.37
CA LYS A 206 -6.27 -19.39 -2.76
C LYS A 206 -5.46 -20.68 -2.97
N GLY A 207 -5.34 -21.11 -4.21
CA GLY A 207 -4.68 -22.37 -4.57
C GLY A 207 -3.20 -22.50 -4.17
N ASN A 208 -2.52 -21.39 -3.90
CA ASN A 208 -1.13 -21.39 -3.41
C ASN A 208 -0.97 -21.95 -1.99
N GLN A 209 -2.05 -21.99 -1.19
CA GLN A 209 -2.13 -22.62 0.14
C GLN A 209 -3.01 -23.87 0.08
N GLY A 210 -2.72 -24.78 -0.88
CA GLY A 210 -3.58 -25.89 -1.30
C GLY A 210 -4.23 -26.67 -0.16
N SER A 211 -3.44 -27.26 0.76
CA SER A 211 -3.98 -28.07 1.86
C SER A 211 -4.74 -27.21 2.88
N LEU A 212 -4.20 -26.07 3.29
CA LEU A 212 -4.88 -25.18 4.25
C LEU A 212 -6.19 -24.64 3.68
N ARG A 213 -6.21 -24.27 2.39
CA ARG A 213 -7.42 -23.83 1.74
C ARG A 213 -8.46 -24.93 1.64
N GLN A 214 -8.06 -26.14 1.22
CA GLN A 214 -8.96 -27.30 1.12
C GLN A 214 -9.55 -27.66 2.48
N ASP A 215 -8.75 -27.70 3.51
CA ASP A 215 -9.19 -27.99 4.86
C ASP A 215 -10.10 -26.88 5.43
N SER A 216 -9.84 -25.61 5.10
CA SER A 216 -10.73 -24.50 5.47
C SER A 216 -12.07 -24.57 4.75
N GLU A 217 -12.07 -24.97 3.48
CA GLU A 217 -13.27 -25.20 2.67
C GLU A 217 -14.06 -26.41 3.18
N LEU A 218 -13.38 -27.51 3.51
CA LEU A 218 -13.97 -28.70 4.11
C LEU A 218 -14.65 -28.36 5.43
N LEU A 219 -13.94 -27.72 6.36
CA LEU A 219 -14.49 -27.28 7.64
C LEU A 219 -15.75 -26.43 7.46
N ALA A 220 -15.70 -25.44 6.57
CA ALA A 220 -16.82 -24.55 6.31
C ALA A 220 -18.03 -25.32 5.73
N THR A 221 -17.79 -26.24 4.79
CA THR A 221 -18.82 -27.03 4.13
C THR A 221 -19.48 -28.01 5.10
N GLU A 222 -18.70 -28.72 5.91
CA GLU A 222 -19.20 -29.65 6.92
C GLU A 222 -20.01 -28.93 7.99
N GLN A 223 -19.51 -27.80 8.49
CA GLN A 223 -20.24 -27.02 9.49
C GLN A 223 -21.55 -26.46 8.91
N LYS A 224 -21.55 -26.00 7.66
CA LYS A 224 -22.75 -25.53 6.97
C LYS A 224 -23.77 -26.66 6.79
N ALA A 225 -23.33 -27.88 6.40
CA ALA A 225 -24.18 -29.03 6.26
C ALA A 225 -24.87 -29.46 7.58
N ARG A 226 -24.21 -29.24 8.72
CA ARG A 226 -24.73 -29.48 10.07
C ARG A 226 -25.50 -28.29 10.65
N GLY A 227 -25.75 -27.25 9.85
CA GLY A 227 -26.40 -26.03 10.34
C GLY A 227 -25.58 -25.31 11.42
N PHE A 228 -24.27 -25.51 11.48
CA PHE A 228 -23.34 -24.98 12.48
C PHE A 228 -23.66 -25.41 13.93
N ALA A 229 -24.31 -26.54 14.14
CA ALA A 229 -24.73 -27.00 15.45
C ALA A 229 -23.55 -27.24 16.41
N ASP A 230 -22.41 -27.65 15.88
CA ASP A 230 -21.24 -28.07 16.65
C ASP A 230 -20.11 -27.02 16.63
N ALA A 231 -20.34 -25.82 16.12
CA ALA A 231 -19.31 -24.82 16.02
C ALA A 231 -19.76 -23.46 16.52
N ARG A 232 -18.88 -22.78 17.26
CA ARG A 232 -19.08 -21.38 17.60
C ARG A 232 -18.82 -20.50 16.39
N ILE A 233 -19.90 -19.96 15.86
CA ILE A 233 -19.87 -19.09 14.68
C ILE A 233 -20.46 -17.72 14.97
N SER A 234 -20.17 -16.78 14.09
CA SER A 234 -20.95 -15.55 13.92
C SER A 234 -21.22 -15.31 12.44
N GLN A 235 -22.39 -14.77 12.12
CA GLN A 235 -22.76 -14.43 10.76
C GLN A 235 -23.23 -12.99 10.66
N ASN A 236 -22.93 -12.37 9.51
CA ASN A 236 -23.45 -11.06 9.15
C ASN A 236 -23.78 -11.03 7.67
N ARG A 237 -24.97 -10.52 7.35
CA ARG A 237 -25.42 -10.36 5.97
C ARG A 237 -25.61 -8.87 5.65
N THR A 238 -25.02 -8.42 4.56
CA THR A 238 -25.21 -7.07 4.03
C THR A 238 -25.81 -7.13 2.63
N VAL A 239 -26.66 -6.17 2.31
CA VAL A 239 -27.23 -5.97 0.99
C VAL A 239 -26.95 -4.54 0.57
N GLU A 240 -26.31 -4.35 -0.55
CA GLU A 240 -25.96 -3.04 -1.09
C GLU A 240 -26.46 -2.93 -2.52
N GLY A 241 -27.02 -1.78 -2.86
CA GLY A 241 -27.47 -1.45 -4.20
C GLY A 241 -26.77 -0.19 -4.70
N ASP A 242 -26.15 -0.25 -5.87
CA ASP A 242 -25.53 0.90 -6.51
C ASP A 242 -25.52 0.74 -8.04
N HIS A 243 -25.89 1.79 -8.77
CA HIS A 243 -25.86 1.86 -10.24
C HIS A 243 -26.45 0.62 -10.96
N GLY A 244 -27.63 0.15 -10.54
CA GLY A 244 -28.29 -1.02 -11.14
C GLY A 244 -27.69 -2.37 -10.78
N ARG A 245 -26.79 -2.41 -9.81
CA ARG A 245 -26.19 -3.62 -9.23
C ARG A 245 -26.72 -3.84 -7.83
N ILE A 246 -27.15 -5.06 -7.52
CA ILE A 246 -27.45 -5.50 -6.16
C ILE A 246 -26.40 -6.51 -5.75
N GLU A 247 -25.77 -6.26 -4.62
CA GLU A 247 -24.77 -7.16 -4.05
C GLU A 247 -25.18 -7.61 -2.65
N THR A 248 -25.38 -8.90 -2.47
CA THR A 248 -25.60 -9.53 -1.17
C THR A 248 -24.30 -10.21 -0.75
N ARG A 249 -23.82 -9.90 0.45
CA ARG A 249 -22.69 -10.59 1.07
C ARG A 249 -23.08 -11.22 2.38
N THR A 250 -22.71 -12.49 2.54
CA THR A 250 -22.81 -13.19 3.82
C THR A 250 -21.41 -13.50 4.30
N THR A 251 -21.03 -12.94 5.43
CA THR A 251 -19.77 -13.25 6.12
C THR A 251 -20.07 -14.21 7.25
N THR A 252 -19.41 -15.37 7.24
CA THR A 252 -19.44 -16.36 8.32
C THR A 252 -18.06 -16.47 8.92
N VAL A 253 -17.96 -16.31 10.24
CA VAL A 253 -16.72 -16.49 11.00
C VAL A 253 -16.86 -17.74 11.84
N ILE A 254 -15.94 -18.69 11.65
CA ILE A 254 -15.83 -19.95 12.41
C ILE A 254 -14.72 -19.76 13.43
N HIS A 255 -15.10 -19.75 14.72
CA HIS A 255 -14.16 -19.52 15.82
C HIS A 255 -13.48 -20.80 16.31
N ASP A 256 -14.08 -21.96 16.03
CA ASP A 256 -13.52 -23.26 16.43
C ASP A 256 -12.62 -23.79 15.30
N VAL A 257 -11.37 -23.35 15.33
CA VAL A 257 -10.33 -23.68 14.32
C VAL A 257 -9.18 -24.52 14.90
N THR A 258 -9.38 -25.14 16.07
CA THR A 258 -8.37 -25.94 16.76
C THR A 258 -7.80 -27.03 15.84
N TRP A 259 -8.67 -27.75 15.14
CA TRP A 259 -8.26 -28.75 14.15
C TRP A 259 -7.37 -28.19 13.04
N LEU A 260 -7.72 -27.02 12.47
CA LEU A 260 -6.89 -26.36 11.45
C LEU A 260 -5.55 -25.93 12.04
N GLN A 261 -5.54 -25.45 13.28
CA GLN A 261 -4.32 -25.00 13.95
C GLN A 261 -3.39 -26.17 14.24
N GLU A 262 -3.90 -27.29 14.78
CA GLU A 262 -3.13 -28.50 15.05
C GLU A 262 -2.53 -29.08 13.76
N ARG A 263 -3.34 -29.17 12.69
CA ARG A 263 -2.92 -29.74 11.43
C ARG A 263 -1.91 -28.88 10.68
N HIS A 264 -2.07 -27.55 10.71
CA HIS A 264 -1.26 -26.63 9.91
C HIS A 264 -0.23 -25.83 10.73
N GLY A 265 -0.34 -25.77 12.05
CA GLY A 265 0.57 -24.99 12.90
C GLY A 265 0.69 -23.52 12.45
N TRP A 266 -0.45 -22.92 12.06
CA TRP A 266 -0.44 -21.56 11.48
C TRP A 266 -0.26 -20.49 12.56
N PRO A 267 0.69 -19.56 12.42
CA PRO A 267 0.96 -18.53 13.43
C PRO A 267 -0.27 -17.68 13.73
N GLY A 268 -0.64 -17.62 15.00
CA GLY A 268 -1.70 -16.74 15.50
C GLY A 268 -3.12 -17.05 14.99
N LEU A 269 -3.38 -18.18 14.33
CA LEU A 269 -4.71 -18.52 13.81
C LEU A 269 -5.76 -18.58 14.93
N LYS A 270 -6.82 -17.77 14.84
CA LYS A 270 -7.92 -17.74 15.81
C LYS A 270 -9.30 -17.93 15.18
N ALA A 271 -9.44 -17.70 13.89
CA ALA A 271 -10.71 -17.91 13.17
C ALA A 271 -10.52 -18.15 11.68
N GLY A 272 -11.44 -18.90 11.10
CA GLY A 272 -11.67 -18.97 9.65
C GLY A 272 -12.81 -18.03 9.24
N VAL A 273 -12.68 -17.40 8.09
CA VAL A 273 -13.68 -16.49 7.55
C VAL A 273 -14.12 -16.92 6.17
N VAL A 274 -15.42 -17.07 5.97
CA VAL A 274 -16.03 -17.37 4.68
C VAL A 274 -16.86 -16.18 4.25
N VAL A 275 -16.59 -15.65 3.07
CA VAL A 275 -17.38 -14.56 2.48
C VAL A 275 -18.05 -15.08 1.21
N GLU A 276 -19.35 -15.22 1.25
CA GLU A 276 -20.19 -15.58 0.10
C GLU A 276 -20.80 -14.28 -0.46
N SER A 277 -20.51 -13.95 -1.70
CA SER A 277 -21.06 -12.80 -2.40
C SER A 277 -21.92 -13.23 -3.58
N ARG A 278 -23.10 -12.63 -3.69
CA ARG A 278 -24.02 -12.76 -4.83
C ARG A 278 -24.23 -11.39 -5.42
N ARG A 279 -23.82 -11.23 -6.67
CA ARG A 279 -23.97 -10.00 -7.44
C ARG A 279 -25.01 -10.20 -8.52
N GLU A 280 -25.93 -9.26 -8.61
CA GLU A 280 -26.92 -9.20 -9.66
C GLU A 280 -26.76 -7.90 -10.45
N ILE A 281 -26.45 -8.03 -11.75
CA ILE A 281 -26.23 -6.91 -12.67
C ILE A 281 -27.02 -7.19 -13.92
N SER A 282 -28.00 -6.36 -14.26
CA SER A 282 -28.80 -6.48 -15.49
C SER A 282 -29.38 -7.91 -15.69
N GLY A 283 -29.87 -8.53 -14.61
CA GLY A 283 -30.46 -9.87 -14.63
C GLY A 283 -29.45 -11.03 -14.64
N LYS A 284 -28.14 -10.75 -14.70
CA LYS A 284 -27.10 -11.78 -14.55
C LYS A 284 -26.71 -11.90 -13.09
N VAL A 285 -26.59 -13.14 -12.61
CA VAL A 285 -26.20 -13.45 -11.24
C VAL A 285 -24.82 -14.08 -11.24
N GLU A 286 -23.90 -13.46 -10.52
CA GLU A 286 -22.58 -14.01 -10.23
C GLU A 286 -22.50 -14.38 -8.75
N GLN A 287 -21.90 -15.53 -8.46
CA GLN A 287 -21.65 -15.97 -7.08
C GLN A 287 -20.17 -16.26 -6.90
N GLU A 288 -19.63 -15.82 -5.77
CA GLU A 288 -18.24 -16.04 -5.41
C GLU A 288 -18.15 -16.39 -3.92
N THR A 289 -17.33 -17.38 -3.59
CA THR A 289 -16.99 -17.73 -2.21
C THR A 289 -15.50 -17.51 -2.00
N ARG A 290 -15.16 -16.78 -0.95
CA ARG A 290 -13.77 -16.50 -0.55
C ARG A 290 -13.54 -17.00 0.85
N TYR A 291 -12.34 -17.55 1.06
CA TYR A 291 -11.87 -18.04 2.34
C TYR A 291 -10.71 -17.19 2.82
N CYS A 292 -10.74 -16.83 4.10
CA CYS A 292 -9.64 -16.14 4.74
C CYS A 292 -9.37 -16.78 6.09
N ILE A 293 -8.16 -16.61 6.58
CA ILE A 293 -7.75 -16.93 7.95
C ILE A 293 -7.35 -15.65 8.68
N THR A 294 -7.50 -15.64 10.00
CA THR A 294 -7.20 -14.42 10.77
C THR A 294 -6.69 -14.76 12.19
N SER A 295 -5.87 -13.83 12.70
CA SER A 295 -5.45 -13.81 14.11
C SER A 295 -6.46 -13.14 15.04
N LEU A 296 -7.56 -12.62 14.49
CA LEU A 296 -8.61 -11.92 15.24
C LEU A 296 -9.72 -12.85 15.70
N ALA A 297 -10.14 -12.72 16.95
CA ALA A 297 -11.32 -13.38 17.50
C ALA A 297 -12.52 -12.41 17.54
N MET A 298 -12.92 -11.88 16.37
CA MET A 298 -13.99 -10.90 16.24
C MET A 298 -15.23 -11.47 15.57
N PRO A 299 -16.45 -10.95 15.87
CA PRO A 299 -17.66 -11.37 15.18
C PRO A 299 -17.70 -10.91 13.72
N ALA A 300 -18.49 -11.61 12.90
CA ALA A 300 -18.63 -11.38 11.47
C ALA A 300 -19.02 -9.94 11.10
N ALA A 301 -19.83 -9.27 11.91
CA ALA A 301 -20.21 -7.88 11.70
C ALA A 301 -19.01 -6.91 11.72
N ARG A 302 -17.92 -7.26 12.40
CA ARG A 302 -16.66 -6.48 12.42
C ARG A 302 -15.64 -7.00 11.39
N LEU A 303 -15.52 -8.31 11.22
CA LEU A 303 -14.56 -8.90 10.27
C LEU A 303 -14.97 -8.71 8.81
N GLY A 304 -16.26 -8.76 8.46
CA GLY A 304 -16.73 -8.56 7.10
C GLY A 304 -16.27 -7.23 6.47
N PRO A 305 -16.47 -6.07 7.13
CA PRO A 305 -15.92 -4.79 6.69
C PRO A 305 -14.39 -4.77 6.57
N ILE A 306 -13.66 -5.44 7.47
CA ILE A 306 -12.18 -5.54 7.41
C ILE A 306 -11.73 -6.31 6.18
N VAL A 307 -12.32 -7.49 5.91
CA VAL A 307 -12.02 -8.26 4.68
C VAL A 307 -12.31 -7.41 3.44
N ARG A 308 -13.42 -6.70 3.42
CA ARG A 308 -13.79 -5.84 2.30
C ARG A 308 -12.84 -4.67 2.11
N SER A 309 -12.35 -4.11 3.18
CA SER A 309 -11.47 -2.93 3.14
C SER A 309 -10.11 -3.19 2.49
N HIS A 310 -9.70 -4.46 2.34
CA HIS A 310 -8.51 -4.81 1.57
C HIS A 310 -8.54 -4.22 0.15
N TRP A 311 -9.70 -4.24 -0.51
CA TRP A 311 -9.85 -3.66 -1.86
C TRP A 311 -9.73 -2.15 -1.93
N ALA A 312 -9.64 -1.47 -0.78
CA ALA A 312 -9.38 -0.03 -0.80
C ALA A 312 -8.02 0.31 -1.42
N ILE A 313 -7.02 -0.57 -1.29
CA ILE A 313 -5.72 -0.35 -1.93
C ILE A 313 -5.83 -0.35 -3.46
N GLU A 314 -6.61 -1.27 -4.04
CA GLU A 314 -6.84 -1.31 -5.48
C GLU A 314 -7.67 -0.10 -5.95
N ASN A 315 -8.77 0.20 -5.25
CA ASN A 315 -9.75 1.20 -5.67
C ASN A 315 -9.33 2.65 -5.35
N SER A 316 -8.61 2.87 -4.26
CA SER A 316 -8.25 4.21 -3.78
C SER A 316 -6.78 4.56 -3.98
N LEU A 317 -5.87 3.58 -4.11
CA LEU A 317 -4.46 3.83 -4.41
C LEU A 317 -4.16 3.50 -5.87
N HIS A 318 -4.19 2.23 -6.26
CA HIS A 318 -3.75 1.80 -7.60
C HIS A 318 -4.55 2.48 -8.71
N ARG A 319 -5.87 2.58 -8.56
CA ARG A 319 -6.71 3.29 -9.53
C ARG A 319 -6.40 4.78 -9.60
N VAL A 320 -6.12 5.44 -8.48
CA VAL A 320 -5.74 6.87 -8.48
C VAL A 320 -4.40 7.06 -9.17
N MET A 321 -3.42 6.21 -8.89
CA MET A 321 -2.13 6.23 -9.59
C MET A 321 -2.30 6.05 -11.10
N ASP A 322 -3.18 5.15 -11.55
CA ASP A 322 -3.39 4.91 -12.98
C ASP A 322 -4.21 6.01 -13.66
N MET A 323 -5.24 6.53 -13.00
CA MET A 323 -6.19 7.45 -13.64
C MET A 323 -5.85 8.91 -13.46
N VAL A 324 -5.24 9.28 -12.34
CA VAL A 324 -4.88 10.67 -12.01
C VAL A 324 -3.41 10.91 -12.32
N PHE A 325 -2.50 10.09 -11.79
CA PHE A 325 -1.06 10.24 -12.01
C PHE A 325 -0.53 9.53 -13.26
N ARG A 326 -1.39 8.80 -13.98
CA ARG A 326 -1.04 8.07 -15.21
C ARG A 326 0.21 7.20 -15.07
N ASP A 327 0.37 6.59 -13.91
CA ASP A 327 1.54 5.80 -13.54
C ASP A 327 1.84 4.69 -14.59
N ASP A 328 0.81 4.02 -15.09
CA ASP A 328 0.93 3.02 -16.16
C ASP A 328 1.40 3.60 -17.52
N GLU A 329 1.36 4.93 -17.70
CA GLU A 329 1.87 5.64 -18.88
C GLU A 329 3.26 6.23 -18.66
N CYS A 330 3.74 6.31 -17.41
CA CYS A 330 5.02 6.87 -17.05
C CYS A 330 6.17 6.09 -17.70
N ARG A 331 7.04 6.80 -18.43
CA ARG A 331 8.19 6.23 -19.14
C ARG A 331 9.51 6.47 -18.43
N VAL A 332 9.48 6.80 -17.16
CA VAL A 332 10.69 6.90 -16.34
C VAL A 332 11.31 5.51 -16.22
N ARG A 333 12.55 5.33 -16.69
CA ARG A 333 13.17 3.99 -16.82
C ARG A 333 14.60 3.93 -16.31
N THR A 334 15.23 5.06 -16.03
CA THR A 334 16.67 5.14 -15.71
C THR A 334 16.89 4.73 -14.26
N GLN A 335 17.77 3.74 -14.03
CA GLN A 335 18.27 3.31 -12.71
C GLN A 335 17.16 3.25 -11.61
N HIS A 336 17.25 4.11 -10.57
CA HIS A 336 16.33 4.17 -9.46
C HIS A 336 15.14 5.11 -9.68
N ALA A 337 15.17 5.96 -10.73
CA ALA A 337 14.11 6.94 -10.98
C ALA A 337 12.68 6.35 -11.00
N PRO A 338 12.41 5.16 -11.59
CA PRO A 338 11.07 4.60 -11.55
C PRO A 338 10.56 4.36 -10.13
N ALA A 339 11.43 3.92 -9.21
CA ALA A 339 11.06 3.65 -7.83
C ALA A 339 10.97 4.92 -6.96
N ASN A 340 11.77 5.93 -7.27
CA ASN A 340 11.81 7.19 -6.53
C ASN A 340 10.73 8.18 -7.00
N PHE A 341 10.10 7.91 -8.15
CA PHE A 341 9.05 8.75 -8.73
C PHE A 341 7.63 8.17 -8.51
N THR A 342 7.49 6.85 -8.32
CA THR A 342 6.22 6.21 -7.95
C THR A 342 5.97 6.34 -6.46
#